data_b3243c140162f943f2f3f4b7958748c1
#
_entry.id   b3243c140162f943f2f3f4b7958748c1
#
_cell.length_a   1.000
_cell.length_b   1.000
_cell.length_c   1.000
_cell.angle_alpha   90.00
_cell.angle_beta   90.00
_cell.angle_gamma   90.00
#
_symmetry.space_group_name_H-M   'P 1'
#
loop_
_entity.id
_entity.type
_entity.pdbx_description
1 polymer ?
#
loop_
_entity_poly.entity_id
_entity_poly.type
_entity_poly.pdbx_seq_one_letter_code
_entity_poly.pdbx_strand_id
1 'polypeptide(L)'
;MIQMKAIFIATLLALCNFVYAQQNTEFKEIKDYFDSQKSLLKTEFQKKYLAETNPLKKDRIKADYKDFVQKIDSVKNVAYLGALIRVKNTEDLKKVVHHPEVKMDNQEVEKPEFPNGINSLREKVAELFYADGICCDDKELNTTLKFVVEKDGSISEITAEGETPSFNKQAEIALYLLSDKFQKPGTVNGNAV
;
A
#
# COMPACT_ATOMS: atom_id res chain seq x y z
N MET A 1 15.48 -39.53 -14.62
CA MET A 1 14.68 -38.57 -15.43
C MET A 1 13.48 -37.97 -14.65
N ILE A 2 12.79 -38.73 -13.80
CA ILE A 2 11.66 -38.27 -12.98
C ILE A 2 12.08 -37.27 -11.88
N GLN A 3 13.22 -37.52 -11.21
CA GLN A 3 13.74 -36.61 -10.15
C GLN A 3 14.11 -35.22 -10.68
N MET A 4 14.72 -35.12 -11.86
CA MET A 4 15.08 -33.82 -12.47
C MET A 4 13.83 -33.01 -12.82
N LYS A 5 12.75 -33.64 -13.28
CA LYS A 5 11.48 -32.93 -13.55
C LYS A 5 10.82 -32.41 -12.26
N ALA A 6 10.88 -33.17 -11.16
CA ALA A 6 10.36 -32.76 -9.87
C ALA A 6 11.13 -31.57 -9.28
N ILE A 7 12.45 -31.53 -9.42
CA ILE A 7 13.30 -30.41 -8.99
C ILE A 7 13.01 -29.16 -9.83
N PHE A 8 12.81 -29.30 -11.14
CA PHE A 8 12.50 -28.19 -12.03
C PHE A 8 11.12 -27.58 -11.74
N ILE A 9 10.13 -28.42 -11.41
CA ILE A 9 8.78 -27.96 -11.02
C ILE A 9 8.84 -27.29 -9.64
N ALA A 10 9.61 -27.81 -8.68
CA ALA A 10 9.76 -27.21 -7.36
C ALA A 10 10.48 -25.84 -7.41
N THR A 11 11.51 -25.69 -8.27
CA THR A 11 12.18 -24.39 -8.48
C THR A 11 11.29 -23.39 -9.21
N LEU A 12 10.46 -23.82 -10.16
CA LEU A 12 9.51 -22.96 -10.85
C LEU A 12 8.41 -22.46 -9.90
N LEU A 13 7.89 -23.33 -9.02
CA LEU A 13 6.92 -22.97 -7.98
C LEU A 13 7.51 -22.03 -6.91
N ALA A 14 8.81 -22.19 -6.56
CA ALA A 14 9.48 -21.29 -5.64
C ALA A 14 9.66 -19.88 -6.26
N LEU A 15 9.94 -19.76 -7.55
CA LEU A 15 10.07 -18.47 -8.24
C LEU A 15 8.75 -17.70 -8.31
N CYS A 16 7.60 -18.37 -8.39
CA CYS A 16 6.30 -17.69 -8.39
C CYS A 16 6.00 -16.97 -7.07
N ASN A 17 6.44 -17.49 -5.93
CA ASN A 17 6.21 -16.85 -4.62
C ASN A 17 7.03 -15.55 -4.41
N PHE A 18 8.13 -15.35 -5.12
CA PHE A 18 8.94 -14.13 -4.99
C PHE A 18 8.27 -12.89 -5.61
N VAL A 19 7.36 -13.06 -6.55
CA VAL A 19 6.79 -11.92 -7.31
C VAL A 19 5.72 -11.18 -6.49
N TYR A 20 4.98 -11.85 -5.62
CA TYR A 20 3.97 -11.20 -4.76
C TYR A 20 4.60 -10.44 -3.59
N ALA A 21 5.75 -10.89 -3.08
CA ALA A 21 6.49 -10.19 -2.03
C ALA A 21 7.07 -8.85 -2.50
N GLN A 22 7.32 -8.67 -3.81
CA GLN A 22 7.91 -7.45 -4.36
C GLN A 22 6.97 -6.25 -4.35
N GLN A 23 5.67 -6.43 -4.49
CA GLN A 23 4.71 -5.32 -4.59
C GLN A 23 4.65 -4.48 -3.30
N ASN A 24 4.50 -5.14 -2.15
CA ASN A 24 4.49 -4.45 -0.85
C ASN A 24 5.88 -3.94 -0.45
N THR A 25 6.95 -4.55 -0.96
CA THR A 25 8.33 -4.14 -0.68
C THR A 25 8.63 -2.76 -1.24
N GLU A 26 8.19 -2.44 -2.47
CA GLU A 26 8.45 -1.15 -3.11
C GLU A 26 7.80 0.02 -2.34
N PHE A 27 6.54 -0.11 -1.94
CA PHE A 27 5.87 0.93 -1.13
C PHE A 27 6.53 1.10 0.23
N LYS A 28 6.94 0.00 0.86
CA LYS A 28 7.65 0.01 2.13
C LYS A 28 9.01 0.69 2.01
N GLU A 29 9.80 0.39 0.99
CA GLU A 29 11.10 1.01 0.75
C GLU A 29 10.98 2.53 0.59
N ILE A 30 9.99 2.99 -0.19
CA ILE A 30 9.70 4.42 -0.34
C ILE A 30 9.35 5.02 1.02
N LYS A 31 8.46 4.39 1.78
CA LYS A 31 8.07 4.84 3.12
C LYS A 31 9.28 4.98 4.03
N ASP A 32 10.07 3.92 4.16
CA ASP A 32 11.22 3.86 5.07
C ASP A 32 12.29 4.91 4.69
N TYR A 33 12.52 5.11 3.40
CA TYR A 33 13.43 6.16 2.91
C TYR A 33 12.97 7.56 3.35
N PHE A 34 11.74 7.94 3.05
CA PHE A 34 11.25 9.28 3.38
C PHE A 34 11.04 9.49 4.88
N ASP A 35 10.65 8.47 5.64
CA ASP A 35 10.55 8.54 7.09
C ASP A 35 11.94 8.75 7.72
N SER A 36 12.99 8.14 7.18
CA SER A 36 14.39 8.40 7.56
C SER A 36 14.80 9.86 7.28
N GLN A 37 14.47 10.39 6.09
CA GLN A 37 14.76 11.79 5.75
C GLN A 37 14.05 12.78 6.69
N LYS A 38 12.77 12.51 7.01
CA LYS A 38 12.01 13.33 7.98
C LYS A 38 12.62 13.27 9.39
N SER A 39 13.10 12.10 9.80
CA SER A 39 13.78 11.93 11.10
C SER A 39 15.07 12.75 11.19
N LEU A 40 15.90 12.73 10.15
CA LEU A 40 17.11 13.55 10.06
C LEU A 40 16.76 15.05 10.10
N LEU A 41 15.80 15.48 9.31
CA LEU A 41 15.33 16.87 9.28
C LEU A 41 14.83 17.31 10.66
N LYS A 42 14.06 16.46 11.34
CA LYS A 42 13.57 16.73 12.71
C LYS A 42 14.71 16.92 13.70
N THR A 43 15.73 16.10 13.62
CA THR A 43 16.91 16.19 14.49
C THR A 43 17.65 17.52 14.28
N GLU A 44 17.91 17.91 13.04
CA GLU A 44 18.55 19.18 12.71
C GLU A 44 17.67 20.39 13.07
N PHE A 45 16.37 20.31 12.89
CA PHE A 45 15.42 21.31 13.34
C PHE A 45 15.51 21.51 14.86
N GLN A 46 15.44 20.43 15.64
CA GLN A 46 15.51 20.50 17.11
C GLN A 46 16.80 21.13 17.56
N LYS A 47 17.94 20.75 16.99
CA LYS A 47 19.25 21.31 17.29
C LYS A 47 19.30 22.82 17.03
N LYS A 48 18.88 23.28 15.86
CA LYS A 48 18.84 24.70 15.50
C LYS A 48 17.86 25.49 16.37
N TYR A 49 16.66 24.94 16.61
CA TYR A 49 15.64 25.60 17.41
C TYR A 49 16.03 25.80 18.86
N LEU A 50 16.69 24.80 19.47
CA LEU A 50 17.17 24.91 20.86
C LEU A 50 18.36 25.85 21.00
N ALA A 51 19.24 25.93 20.01
CA ALA A 51 20.38 26.81 20.00
C ALA A 51 20.02 28.31 19.78
N GLU A 52 18.89 28.59 19.14
CA GLU A 52 18.45 29.96 18.86
C GLU A 52 17.79 30.59 20.09
N THR A 53 18.16 31.83 20.42
CA THR A 53 17.61 32.59 21.55
C THR A 53 16.58 33.65 21.12
N ASN A 54 16.67 34.14 19.89
CA ASN A 54 15.77 35.15 19.36
C ASN A 54 14.41 34.58 18.96
N PRO A 55 13.27 35.06 19.54
CA PRO A 55 11.95 34.53 19.25
C PRO A 55 11.55 34.59 17.77
N LEU A 56 11.83 35.69 17.08
CA LEU A 56 11.51 35.89 15.68
C LEU A 56 12.25 34.89 14.76
N LYS A 57 13.52 34.60 15.11
CA LYS A 57 14.30 33.57 14.39
C LYS A 57 13.80 32.17 14.69
N LYS A 58 13.35 31.88 15.92
CA LYS A 58 12.68 30.60 16.26
C LYS A 58 11.43 30.36 15.42
N ASP A 59 10.62 31.39 15.23
CA ASP A 59 9.41 31.28 14.42
C ASP A 59 9.74 31.01 12.94
N ARG A 60 10.81 31.66 12.41
CA ARG A 60 11.29 31.36 11.06
C ARG A 60 11.78 29.91 10.94
N ILE A 61 12.57 29.43 11.91
CA ILE A 61 13.04 28.03 11.92
C ILE A 61 11.87 27.04 11.92
N LYS A 62 10.77 27.33 12.67
CA LYS A 62 9.55 26.50 12.63
C LYS A 62 8.87 26.53 11.27
N ALA A 63 8.74 27.71 10.67
CA ALA A 63 8.12 27.87 9.36
C ALA A 63 8.91 27.11 8.29
N ASP A 64 10.23 27.28 8.26
CA ASP A 64 11.12 26.59 7.34
C ASP A 64 11.01 25.04 7.51
N TYR A 65 10.97 24.56 8.76
CA TYR A 65 10.80 23.13 9.03
C TYR A 65 9.48 22.60 8.50
N LYS A 66 8.37 23.32 8.72
CA LYS A 66 7.05 22.94 8.21
C LYS A 66 7.04 22.87 6.69
N ASP A 67 7.61 23.86 6.02
CA ASP A 67 7.70 23.92 4.56
C ASP A 67 8.53 22.74 4.00
N PHE A 68 9.68 22.43 4.64
CA PHE A 68 10.49 21.27 4.23
C PHE A 68 9.75 19.94 4.43
N VAL A 69 9.03 19.76 5.53
CA VAL A 69 8.22 18.55 5.76
C VAL A 69 7.16 18.40 4.68
N GLN A 70 6.44 19.47 4.34
CA GLN A 70 5.43 19.44 3.27
C GLN A 70 6.03 19.07 1.90
N LYS A 71 7.23 19.63 1.58
CA LYS A 71 7.94 19.26 0.35
C LYS A 71 8.36 17.79 0.32
N ILE A 72 8.87 17.25 1.43
CA ILE A 72 9.20 15.83 1.56
C ILE A 72 7.94 14.97 1.34
N ASP A 73 6.82 15.33 1.95
CA ASP A 73 5.57 14.58 1.80
C ASP A 73 5.03 14.64 0.38
N SER A 74 5.13 15.78 -0.29
CA SER A 74 4.76 15.91 -1.70
C SER A 74 5.62 15.01 -2.59
N VAL A 75 6.94 15.00 -2.42
CA VAL A 75 7.84 14.15 -3.21
C VAL A 75 7.61 12.66 -2.90
N LYS A 76 7.37 12.31 -1.63
CA LYS A 76 6.99 10.95 -1.22
C LYS A 76 5.72 10.50 -1.94
N ASN A 77 4.71 11.36 -2.01
CA ASN A 77 3.46 11.05 -2.71
C ASN A 77 3.68 10.80 -4.21
N VAL A 78 4.52 11.60 -4.88
CA VAL A 78 4.90 11.36 -6.28
C VAL A 78 5.60 10.01 -6.45
N ALA A 79 6.48 9.63 -5.52
CA ALA A 79 7.12 8.32 -5.54
C ALA A 79 6.10 7.17 -5.40
N TYR A 80 5.13 7.30 -4.50
CA TYR A 80 4.04 6.32 -4.35
C TYR A 80 3.17 6.20 -5.61
N LEU A 81 2.83 7.32 -6.27
CA LEU A 81 2.10 7.28 -7.53
C LEU A 81 2.90 6.55 -8.63
N GLY A 82 4.21 6.75 -8.67
CA GLY A 82 5.10 6.00 -9.57
C GLY A 82 5.11 4.50 -9.26
N ALA A 83 5.19 4.12 -8.00
CA ALA A 83 5.09 2.71 -7.57
C ALA A 83 3.73 2.11 -7.95
N LEU A 84 2.63 2.82 -7.71
CA LEU A 84 1.29 2.37 -8.07
C LEU A 84 1.18 2.07 -9.57
N ILE A 85 1.69 2.94 -10.43
CA ILE A 85 1.69 2.72 -11.88
C ILE A 85 2.47 1.45 -12.24
N ARG A 86 3.65 1.24 -11.65
CA ARG A 86 4.46 0.03 -11.93
C ARG A 86 3.76 -1.25 -11.48
N VAL A 87 3.17 -1.23 -10.30
CA VAL A 87 2.41 -2.36 -9.76
C VAL A 87 1.23 -2.69 -10.67
N LYS A 88 0.42 -1.69 -11.04
CA LYS A 88 -0.73 -1.89 -11.94
C LYS A 88 -0.32 -2.48 -13.29
N ASN A 89 0.73 -1.94 -13.91
CA ASN A 89 1.25 -2.48 -15.17
C ASN A 89 1.69 -3.95 -15.03
N THR A 90 2.27 -4.32 -13.90
CA THR A 90 2.70 -5.69 -13.63
C THR A 90 1.49 -6.62 -13.40
N GLU A 91 0.47 -6.16 -12.70
CA GLU A 91 -0.79 -6.91 -12.48
C GLU A 91 -1.53 -7.14 -13.80
N ASP A 92 -1.63 -6.11 -14.65
CA ASP A 92 -2.29 -6.22 -15.94
C ASP A 92 -1.58 -7.19 -16.88
N LEU A 93 -0.24 -7.20 -16.90
CA LEU A 93 0.53 -8.19 -17.66
C LEU A 93 0.27 -9.62 -17.16
N LYS A 94 0.10 -9.84 -15.87
CA LYS A 94 -0.23 -11.15 -15.30
C LYS A 94 -1.63 -11.61 -15.69
N LYS A 95 -2.62 -10.71 -15.70
CA LYS A 95 -4.00 -11.01 -16.11
C LYS A 95 -4.08 -11.54 -17.55
N VAL A 96 -3.26 -11.01 -18.46
CA VAL A 96 -3.18 -11.47 -19.85
C VAL A 96 -2.69 -12.93 -19.95
N VAL A 97 -1.87 -13.37 -18.99
CA VAL A 97 -1.27 -14.72 -19.00
C VAL A 97 -2.12 -15.75 -18.23
N HIS A 98 -2.99 -15.31 -17.32
CA HIS A 98 -3.77 -16.20 -16.44
C HIS A 98 -5.25 -15.80 -16.42
N HIS A 99 -6.07 -16.42 -17.31
CA HIS A 99 -7.52 -16.47 -17.08
C HIS A 99 -8.05 -17.87 -17.32
N PRO A 100 -8.45 -18.60 -16.26
CA PRO A 100 -9.71 -19.30 -16.26
C PRO A 100 -10.72 -18.51 -15.43
N GLU A 101 -11.76 -18.00 -16.05
CA GLU A 101 -12.98 -17.58 -15.35
C GLU A 101 -13.55 -18.78 -14.60
N VAL A 102 -13.36 -18.80 -13.28
CA VAL A 102 -14.08 -19.75 -12.42
C VAL A 102 -15.51 -19.27 -12.31
N LYS A 103 -16.42 -19.89 -13.04
CA LYS A 103 -17.86 -19.70 -12.85
C LYS A 103 -18.22 -20.21 -11.46
N MET A 104 -18.53 -19.29 -10.55
CA MET A 104 -19.04 -19.60 -9.22
C MET A 104 -20.52 -19.94 -9.34
N ASP A 105 -20.83 -21.22 -9.46
CA ASP A 105 -22.20 -21.72 -9.33
C ASP A 105 -22.25 -22.64 -8.09
N ASN A 106 -23.03 -22.26 -7.07
CA ASN A 106 -23.35 -23.02 -5.85
C ASN A 106 -22.16 -23.52 -5.00
N GLN A 107 -21.14 -22.69 -4.77
CA GLN A 107 -20.01 -23.06 -3.91
C GLN A 107 -20.15 -22.41 -2.53
N GLU A 108 -19.78 -23.14 -1.46
CA GLU A 108 -19.67 -22.60 -0.12
C GLU A 108 -18.43 -21.71 -0.04
N VAL A 109 -18.63 -20.39 0.10
CA VAL A 109 -17.57 -19.37 0.10
C VAL A 109 -17.46 -18.79 1.49
N GLU A 110 -16.31 -18.99 2.14
CA GLU A 110 -15.93 -18.28 3.37
C GLU A 110 -15.15 -17.01 3.02
N LYS A 111 -15.53 -15.91 3.66
CA LYS A 111 -14.84 -14.63 3.46
C LYS A 111 -13.51 -14.58 4.23
N PRO A 112 -12.49 -13.89 3.68
CA PRO A 112 -11.24 -13.69 4.41
C PRO A 112 -11.45 -12.85 5.67
N GLU A 113 -10.71 -13.17 6.74
CA GLU A 113 -10.76 -12.45 8.03
C GLU A 113 -9.53 -11.60 8.24
N PHE A 114 -9.76 -10.30 8.47
CA PHE A 114 -8.70 -9.38 8.90
C PHE A 114 -8.59 -9.34 10.43
N PRO A 115 -7.39 -9.13 11.02
CA PRO A 115 -7.23 -9.00 12.47
C PRO A 115 -8.14 -7.92 13.05
N ASN A 116 -8.94 -8.29 14.04
CA ASN A 116 -9.97 -7.45 14.68
C ASN A 116 -11.09 -6.97 13.72
N GLY A 117 -11.24 -7.62 12.55
CA GLY A 117 -12.36 -7.42 11.64
C GLY A 117 -12.21 -6.24 10.68
N ILE A 118 -13.25 -6.03 9.88
CA ILE A 118 -13.23 -5.05 8.78
C ILE A 118 -13.11 -3.59 9.25
N ASN A 119 -13.58 -3.27 10.45
CA ASN A 119 -13.46 -1.91 10.98
C ASN A 119 -11.99 -1.57 11.31
N SER A 120 -11.23 -2.52 11.85
CA SER A 120 -9.80 -2.35 12.08
C SER A 120 -9.04 -2.14 10.76
N LEU A 121 -9.42 -2.86 9.69
CA LEU A 121 -8.87 -2.60 8.35
C LEU A 121 -9.12 -1.16 7.89
N ARG A 122 -10.36 -0.68 8.04
CA ARG A 122 -10.73 0.69 7.65
C ARG A 122 -9.94 1.75 8.42
N GLU A 123 -9.78 1.58 9.73
CA GLU A 123 -9.00 2.48 10.58
C GLU A 123 -7.54 2.53 10.13
N LYS A 124 -6.91 1.37 9.91
CA LYS A 124 -5.52 1.30 9.45
C LYS A 124 -5.32 1.91 8.06
N VAL A 125 -6.25 1.69 7.13
CA VAL A 125 -6.21 2.33 5.81
C VAL A 125 -6.35 3.85 5.95
N ALA A 126 -7.23 4.34 6.82
CA ALA A 126 -7.40 5.77 7.08
C ALA A 126 -6.14 6.41 7.68
N GLU A 127 -5.42 5.72 8.57
CA GLU A 127 -4.14 6.18 9.14
C GLU A 127 -3.03 6.30 8.08
N LEU A 128 -3.04 5.44 7.07
CA LEU A 128 -2.06 5.43 5.99
C LEU A 128 -2.41 6.37 4.83
N PHE A 129 -3.61 6.89 4.84
CA PHE A 129 -4.14 7.74 3.77
C PHE A 129 -3.51 9.13 3.79
N TYR A 130 -3.03 9.61 2.63
CA TYR A 130 -2.45 10.94 2.49
C TYR A 130 -3.48 11.93 1.91
N ALA A 131 -4.04 12.76 2.78
CA ALA A 131 -5.11 13.70 2.42
C ALA A 131 -4.63 14.98 1.74
N ASP A 132 -3.41 15.47 2.05
CA ASP A 132 -2.91 16.78 1.58
C ASP A 132 -2.75 16.89 0.05
N GLY A 133 -2.78 15.76 -0.68
CA GLY A 133 -2.73 15.71 -2.14
C GLY A 133 -4.10 15.74 -2.81
N ILE A 134 -5.19 15.90 -2.05
CA ILE A 134 -6.55 15.85 -2.57
C ILE A 134 -7.18 17.22 -2.47
N CYS A 135 -7.56 17.79 -3.63
CA CYS A 135 -8.38 18.99 -3.66
C CYS A 135 -9.83 18.59 -3.40
N CYS A 136 -10.38 19.03 -2.27
CA CYS A 136 -11.79 18.83 -1.92
C CYS A 136 -12.47 20.19 -1.79
N ASP A 137 -13.55 20.39 -2.52
CA ASP A 137 -14.47 21.50 -2.31
C ASP A 137 -15.52 21.06 -1.30
N ASP A 138 -15.18 20.97 -0.02
CA ASP A 138 -16.08 20.67 1.12
C ASP A 138 -17.12 19.54 0.89
N LYS A 139 -16.81 18.59 0.01
CA LYS A 139 -17.68 17.45 -0.30
C LYS A 139 -17.21 16.21 0.43
N GLU A 140 -18.16 15.42 0.88
CA GLU A 140 -17.86 14.06 1.33
C GLU A 140 -17.39 13.21 0.15
N LEU A 141 -16.18 12.69 0.24
CA LEU A 141 -15.60 11.83 -0.79
C LEU A 141 -15.73 10.36 -0.38
N ASN A 142 -16.24 9.56 -1.31
CA ASN A 142 -16.42 8.12 -1.12
C ASN A 142 -15.70 7.35 -2.21
N THR A 143 -15.12 6.21 -1.84
CA THR A 143 -14.56 5.23 -2.78
C THR A 143 -14.82 3.81 -2.29
N THR A 144 -15.00 2.90 -3.22
CA THR A 144 -15.10 1.47 -2.95
C THR A 144 -13.79 0.82 -3.34
N LEU A 145 -13.12 0.19 -2.37
CA LEU A 145 -11.90 -0.59 -2.60
C LEU A 145 -12.27 -2.05 -2.87
N LYS A 146 -11.76 -2.61 -3.97
CA LYS A 146 -11.80 -4.03 -4.31
C LYS A 146 -10.38 -4.55 -4.33
N PHE A 147 -10.15 -5.73 -3.82
CA PHE A 147 -8.83 -6.36 -3.76
C PHE A 147 -8.95 -7.87 -3.61
N VAL A 148 -7.89 -8.58 -3.95
CA VAL A 148 -7.76 -10.02 -3.75
C VAL A 148 -6.98 -10.27 -2.46
N VAL A 149 -7.43 -11.23 -1.65
CA VAL A 149 -6.67 -11.74 -0.51
C VAL A 149 -6.02 -13.04 -0.94
N GLU A 150 -4.70 -13.05 -0.98
CA GLU A 150 -3.89 -14.19 -1.37
C GLU A 150 -3.89 -15.29 -0.29
N LYS A 151 -3.50 -16.50 -0.67
CA LYS A 151 -3.42 -17.64 0.26
C LYS A 151 -2.52 -17.43 1.47
N ASP A 152 -1.52 -16.55 1.35
CA ASP A 152 -0.61 -16.18 2.43
C ASP A 152 -1.13 -15.02 3.28
N GLY A 153 -2.35 -14.53 3.01
CA GLY A 153 -3.00 -13.41 3.68
C GLY A 153 -2.57 -12.04 3.20
N SER A 154 -1.66 -11.94 2.21
CA SER A 154 -1.33 -10.68 1.57
C SER A 154 -2.46 -10.22 0.64
N ILE A 155 -2.43 -8.94 0.24
CA ILE A 155 -3.41 -8.36 -0.67
C ILE A 155 -2.77 -8.02 -2.01
N SER A 156 -3.53 -8.19 -3.08
CA SER A 156 -3.13 -7.90 -4.46
C SER A 156 -4.32 -7.36 -5.27
N GLU A 157 -4.08 -6.99 -6.51
CA GLU A 157 -5.10 -6.53 -7.46
C GLU A 157 -6.03 -5.44 -6.91
N ILE A 158 -5.48 -4.53 -6.10
CA ILE A 158 -6.25 -3.47 -5.46
C ILE A 158 -6.79 -2.50 -6.52
N THR A 159 -8.08 -2.23 -6.49
CA THR A 159 -8.73 -1.23 -7.34
C THR A 159 -9.66 -0.37 -6.51
N ALA A 160 -9.73 0.92 -6.84
CA ALA A 160 -10.61 1.88 -6.20
C ALA A 160 -11.60 2.46 -7.22
N GLU A 161 -12.87 2.48 -6.88
CA GLU A 161 -13.95 3.01 -7.70
C GLU A 161 -14.70 4.11 -6.95
N GLY A 162 -14.65 5.33 -7.43
CA GLY A 162 -15.29 6.52 -6.88
C GLY A 162 -15.19 7.71 -7.82
N GLU A 163 -15.87 8.80 -7.49
CA GLU A 163 -15.99 9.97 -8.37
C GLU A 163 -14.67 10.75 -8.52
N THR A 164 -13.80 10.72 -7.50
CA THR A 164 -12.58 11.52 -7.44
C THR A 164 -11.33 10.66 -7.69
N PRO A 165 -10.69 10.76 -8.89
CA PRO A 165 -9.54 9.91 -9.23
C PRO A 165 -8.34 10.05 -8.29
N SER A 166 -8.06 11.26 -7.77
CA SER A 166 -6.98 11.47 -6.81
C SER A 166 -7.25 10.76 -5.48
N PHE A 167 -8.50 10.79 -5.00
CA PHE A 167 -8.94 10.08 -3.80
C PHE A 167 -8.81 8.57 -3.98
N ASN A 168 -9.27 8.03 -5.12
CA ASN A 168 -9.15 6.61 -5.44
C ASN A 168 -7.69 6.14 -5.41
N LYS A 169 -6.77 6.88 -6.05
CA LYS A 169 -5.34 6.54 -6.04
C LYS A 169 -4.72 6.56 -4.65
N GLN A 170 -5.09 7.53 -3.80
CA GLN A 170 -4.61 7.58 -2.42
C GLN A 170 -5.15 6.42 -1.58
N ALA A 171 -6.39 6.01 -1.80
CA ALA A 171 -6.97 4.84 -1.15
C ALA A 171 -6.27 3.52 -1.57
N GLU A 172 -5.95 3.36 -2.85
CA GLU A 172 -5.14 2.23 -3.33
C GLU A 172 -3.75 2.21 -2.69
N ILE A 173 -3.04 3.36 -2.68
CA ILE A 173 -1.72 3.49 -2.06
C ILE A 173 -1.78 3.14 -0.57
N ALA A 174 -2.77 3.64 0.16
CA ALA A 174 -2.94 3.36 1.58
C ALA A 174 -3.10 1.85 1.84
N LEU A 175 -3.83 1.16 0.97
CA LEU A 175 -4.02 -0.28 1.09
C LEU A 175 -2.74 -1.08 0.72
N TYR A 176 -1.94 -0.62 -0.27
CA TYR A 176 -0.62 -1.22 -0.56
C TYR A 176 0.41 -0.96 0.56
N LEU A 177 0.25 0.10 1.34
CA LEU A 177 1.10 0.40 2.50
C LEU A 177 0.75 -0.43 3.74
N LEU A 178 -0.38 -1.14 3.72
CA LEU A 178 -0.82 -1.97 4.82
C LEU A 178 0.18 -3.12 5.03
N SER A 179 0.78 -3.18 6.22
CA SER A 179 1.74 -4.23 6.60
C SER A 179 1.09 -5.46 7.19
N ASP A 180 -0.14 -5.32 7.66
CA ASP A 180 -0.89 -6.41 8.29
C ASP A 180 -1.46 -7.35 7.23
N LYS A 181 -1.38 -8.65 7.53
CA LYS A 181 -1.95 -9.70 6.68
C LYS A 181 -3.30 -10.15 7.20
N PHE A 182 -4.15 -10.63 6.29
CA PHE A 182 -5.35 -11.35 6.66
C PHE A 182 -4.98 -12.63 7.42
N GLN A 183 -5.72 -12.95 8.48
CA GLN A 183 -5.48 -14.15 9.30
C GLN A 183 -5.95 -15.41 8.60
N LYS A 184 -7.05 -15.28 7.85
CA LYS A 184 -7.60 -16.38 7.05
C LYS A 184 -7.80 -15.90 5.63
N PRO A 185 -7.29 -16.61 4.61
CA PRO A 185 -7.65 -16.38 3.23
C PRO A 185 -9.12 -16.73 2.99
N GLY A 186 -9.69 -16.28 1.89
CA GLY A 186 -10.98 -16.78 1.44
C GLY A 186 -10.91 -18.27 1.12
N THR A 187 -11.99 -19.00 1.32
CA THR A 187 -12.08 -20.41 0.92
C THR A 187 -13.28 -20.67 0.01
N VAL A 188 -13.09 -21.61 -0.90
CA VAL A 188 -14.17 -22.15 -1.74
C VAL A 188 -14.21 -23.65 -1.51
N ASN A 189 -15.34 -24.15 -0.98
CA ASN A 189 -15.49 -25.55 -0.57
C ASN A 189 -14.37 -26.03 0.39
N GLY A 190 -13.95 -25.16 1.33
CA GLY A 190 -12.88 -25.43 2.29
C GLY A 190 -11.46 -25.35 1.75
N ASN A 191 -11.25 -25.04 0.47
CA ASN A 191 -9.93 -24.86 -0.14
C ASN A 191 -9.59 -23.37 -0.22
N ALA A 192 -8.41 -22.97 0.27
CA ALA A 192 -7.92 -21.60 0.15
C ALA A 192 -7.78 -21.18 -1.32
N VAL A 193 -8.36 -20.06 -1.68
CA VAL A 193 -8.38 -19.49 -3.04
C VAL A 193 -7.65 -18.17 -3.07
#